data_692ab8f0bef7c94ca0284947be49a68c
#
_entry.id   692ab8f0bef7c94ca0284947be49a68c
#
_cell.length_a   1.000
_cell.length_b   1.000
_cell.length_c   1.000
_cell.angle_alpha   90.00
_cell.angle_beta   90.00
_cell.angle_gamma   90.00
#
_symmetry.space_group_name_H-M   'P 1'
#
loop_
_entity.id
_entity.type
_entity.pdbx_description
1 polymer ?
#
loop_
_entity_poly.entity_id
_entity_poly.type
_entity_poly.pdbx_seq_one_letter_code
_entity_poly.pdbx_strand_id
1 'polypeptide(L)'
;VICDVAAPIEVDEELTFDGPAPRRNAATLTALACADRVIALGEADVIGLPRLINLAREVQSRPDLFAPETDVQYWLNRSRREAAGFTPEAKMRDNWARYMQVPLTGVIPYERKVMDRLRRNGEALLEVASRHAVVQSLEAMLEGMYAVRPGA
;
A
#
# COMPACT_ATOMS: atom_id res chain seq x y z
N VAL A 1 -9.97 12.06 4.73
CA VAL A 1 -9.37 12.42 3.43
C VAL A 1 -8.44 11.29 3.02
N ILE A 2 -8.45 10.90 1.73
CA ILE A 2 -7.51 9.93 1.16
C ILE A 2 -6.56 10.71 0.25
N CYS A 3 -5.24 10.55 0.50
CA CYS A 3 -4.19 11.14 -0.30
C CYS A 3 -3.43 10.04 -1.03
N ASP A 4 -3.37 10.09 -2.35
CA ASP A 4 -2.48 9.25 -3.17
C ASP A 4 -1.15 9.99 -3.33
N VAL A 5 -0.07 9.38 -2.86
CA VAL A 5 1.26 9.99 -2.84
C VAL A 5 2.28 9.08 -3.52
N ALA A 6 3.32 9.68 -4.07
CA ALA A 6 4.40 8.94 -4.71
C ALA A 6 5.25 8.15 -3.69
N ALA A 7 5.79 7.03 -4.14
CA ALA A 7 6.51 6.08 -3.31
C ALA A 7 7.90 6.49 -2.78
N PRO A 8 8.71 7.41 -3.33
CA PRO A 8 9.96 7.72 -2.69
C PRO A 8 9.72 8.55 -1.43
N ILE A 9 10.08 7.98 -0.29
CA ILE A 9 10.14 8.68 1.00
C ILE A 9 11.56 9.23 1.28
N GLU A 10 12.42 9.17 0.28
CA GLU A 10 13.76 9.72 0.36
C GLU A 10 13.68 11.21 0.69
N VAL A 11 14.33 11.61 1.78
CA VAL A 11 14.61 13.01 2.04
C VAL A 11 15.80 13.35 1.16
N ASP A 12 15.55 14.11 0.09
CA ASP A 12 16.63 14.67 -0.71
C ASP A 12 17.56 15.41 0.25
N GLU A 13 18.77 14.88 0.45
CA GLU A 13 19.83 15.63 1.10
C GLU A 13 20.01 16.89 0.28
N GLU A 14 19.82 18.04 0.91
CA GLU A 14 19.98 19.33 0.26
C GLU A 14 21.35 19.38 -0.41
N LEU A 15 21.36 19.26 -1.71
CA LEU A 15 22.45 19.84 -2.49
C LEU A 15 22.26 21.35 -2.37
N THR A 16 22.77 21.87 -1.24
CA THR A 16 22.85 23.29 -0.94
C THR A 16 23.86 23.92 -1.87
N PHE A 17 23.41 24.25 -3.06
CA PHE A 17 24.03 25.29 -3.87
C PHE A 17 22.92 26.31 -4.19
N ASP A 18 22.97 27.44 -3.46
CA ASP A 18 22.25 28.69 -3.75
C ASP A 18 20.69 28.66 -3.69
N GLY A 19 20.13 28.57 -2.50
CA GLY A 19 18.74 28.92 -2.24
C GLY A 19 17.82 27.73 -1.91
N PRO A 20 16.66 27.95 -1.28
CA PRO A 20 15.73 26.88 -0.89
C PRO A 20 15.07 26.30 -2.14
N ALA A 21 15.68 25.28 -2.73
CA ALA A 21 15.00 24.51 -3.77
C ALA A 21 13.79 23.79 -3.15
N PRO A 22 12.60 23.85 -3.77
CA PRO A 22 11.44 23.12 -3.27
C PRO A 22 11.79 21.62 -3.23
N ARG A 23 11.66 21.00 -2.05
CA ARG A 23 11.86 19.55 -1.88
C ARG A 23 10.88 18.82 -2.79
N ARG A 24 11.38 17.99 -3.70
CA ARG A 24 10.55 17.23 -4.65
C ARG A 24 9.46 16.41 -3.94
N ASN A 25 9.75 15.94 -2.74
CA ASN A 25 8.87 15.07 -1.95
C ASN A 25 8.15 15.81 -0.81
N ALA A 26 8.18 17.14 -0.76
CA ALA A 26 7.61 17.91 0.35
C ALA A 26 6.13 17.56 0.61
N ALA A 27 5.33 17.43 -0.45
CA ALA A 27 3.91 17.08 -0.35
C ALA A 27 3.72 15.66 0.23
N THR A 28 4.51 14.69 -0.23
CA THR A 28 4.50 13.31 0.28
C THR A 28 4.89 13.28 1.76
N LEU A 29 5.99 13.92 2.14
CA LEU A 29 6.45 13.96 3.53
C LEU A 29 5.44 14.65 4.44
N THR A 30 4.84 15.76 3.99
CA THR A 30 3.78 16.43 4.75
C THR A 30 2.55 15.54 4.91
N ALA A 31 2.12 14.85 3.86
CA ALA A 31 1.00 13.93 3.94
C ALA A 31 1.27 12.78 4.92
N LEU A 32 2.48 12.20 4.90
CA LEU A 32 2.89 11.14 5.83
C LEU A 32 2.91 11.63 7.28
N ALA A 33 3.45 12.82 7.53
CA ALA A 33 3.52 13.41 8.87
C ALA A 33 2.14 13.72 9.48
N CYS A 34 1.12 13.93 8.64
CA CYS A 34 -0.25 14.24 9.06
C CYS A 34 -1.20 13.04 8.96
N ALA A 35 -0.71 11.88 8.52
CA ALA A 35 -1.57 10.72 8.29
C ALA A 35 -1.89 9.98 9.58
N ASP A 36 -3.18 9.69 9.82
CA ASP A 36 -3.61 8.76 10.86
C ASP A 36 -3.26 7.31 10.48
N ARG A 37 -3.26 7.04 9.17
CA ARG A 37 -2.93 5.73 8.62
C ARG A 37 -2.23 5.84 7.28
N VAL A 38 -1.23 4.99 7.09
CA VAL A 38 -0.49 4.86 5.84
C VAL A 38 -0.67 3.46 5.28
N ILE A 39 -1.05 3.35 4.02
CA ILE A 39 -1.12 2.08 3.30
C ILE A 39 0.02 2.05 2.28
N ALA A 40 1.03 1.24 2.56
CA ALA A 40 2.09 0.94 1.63
C ALA A 40 1.64 -0.17 0.69
N LEU A 41 1.48 0.16 -0.60
CA LEU A 41 0.92 -0.74 -1.60
C LEU A 41 1.98 -1.17 -2.61
N GLY A 42 2.21 -2.48 -2.74
CA GLY A 42 3.09 -3.07 -3.75
C GLY A 42 2.35 -3.97 -4.73
N GLU A 43 2.99 -4.36 -5.83
CA GLU A 43 2.45 -5.38 -6.73
C GLU A 43 2.82 -6.80 -6.25
N ALA A 44 1.88 -7.75 -6.41
CA ALA A 44 2.04 -9.14 -6.00
C ALA A 44 2.78 -9.95 -7.09
N ASP A 45 4.01 -9.54 -7.41
CA ASP A 45 4.87 -10.21 -8.38
C ASP A 45 6.34 -10.25 -7.92
N VAL A 46 7.20 -10.81 -8.77
CA VAL A 46 8.64 -11.00 -8.48
C VAL A 46 9.43 -9.69 -8.37
N ILE A 47 8.88 -8.59 -8.83
CA ILE A 47 9.50 -7.25 -8.77
C ILE A 47 8.85 -6.42 -7.67
N GLY A 48 7.53 -6.42 -7.58
CA GLY A 48 6.77 -5.59 -6.66
C GLY A 48 6.95 -5.98 -5.19
N LEU A 49 6.98 -7.28 -4.90
CA LEU A 49 7.21 -7.74 -3.52
C LEU A 49 8.57 -7.30 -2.94
N PRO A 50 9.72 -7.48 -3.62
CA PRO A 50 10.99 -6.94 -3.15
C PRO A 50 10.99 -5.42 -2.97
N ARG A 51 10.33 -4.66 -3.87
CA ARG A 51 10.20 -3.21 -3.74
C ARG A 51 9.41 -2.83 -2.48
N LEU A 52 8.30 -3.52 -2.21
CA LEU A 52 7.52 -3.27 -1.00
C LEU A 52 8.32 -3.63 0.27
N ILE A 53 9.11 -4.70 0.25
CA ILE A 53 10.00 -5.07 1.36
C ILE A 53 11.03 -3.97 1.61
N ASN A 54 11.64 -3.43 0.56
CA ASN A 54 12.61 -2.33 0.71
C ASN A 54 11.94 -1.07 1.26
N LEU A 55 10.77 -0.70 0.74
CA LEU A 55 9.97 0.41 1.28
C LEU A 55 9.62 0.20 2.75
N ALA A 56 9.22 -1.02 3.14
CA ALA A 56 8.88 -1.33 4.53
C ALA A 56 10.09 -1.20 5.46
N ARG A 57 11.27 -1.59 5.02
CA ARG A 57 12.52 -1.39 5.78
C ARG A 57 12.86 0.09 5.94
N GLU A 58 12.68 0.86 4.87
CA GLU A 58 12.90 2.30 4.89
C GLU A 58 11.92 2.98 5.86
N VAL A 59 10.63 2.64 5.79
CA VAL A 59 9.61 3.10 6.75
C VAL A 59 10.02 2.78 8.20
N GLN A 60 10.47 1.56 8.46
CA GLN A 60 10.91 1.16 9.81
C GLN A 60 12.17 1.90 10.28
N SER A 61 13.06 2.27 9.36
CA SER A 61 14.27 3.02 9.69
C SER A 61 14.03 4.53 9.90
N ARG A 62 12.85 5.02 9.51
CA ARG A 62 12.50 6.45 9.53
C ARG A 62 11.19 6.72 10.27
N PRO A 63 11.09 6.35 11.56
CA PRO A 63 9.90 6.64 12.36
C PRO A 63 9.62 8.15 12.51
N ASP A 64 10.62 8.99 12.29
CA ASP A 64 10.53 10.44 12.29
C ASP A 64 9.63 11.04 11.20
N LEU A 65 9.34 10.28 10.16
CA LEU A 65 8.48 10.72 9.05
C LEU A 65 6.97 10.65 9.37
N PHE A 66 6.60 10.00 10.47
CA PHE A 66 5.21 9.70 10.81
C PHE A 66 4.84 10.29 12.17
N ALA A 67 3.56 10.60 12.37
CA ALA A 67 3.08 10.89 13.72
C ALA A 67 3.21 9.61 14.60
N PRO A 68 3.43 9.74 15.92
CA PRO A 68 3.66 8.60 16.81
C PRO A 68 2.57 7.53 16.77
N GLU A 69 1.33 7.94 16.48
CA GLU A 69 0.14 7.07 16.46
C GLU A 69 -0.22 6.58 15.06
N THR A 70 0.59 6.88 14.04
CA THR A 70 0.31 6.48 12.66
C THR A 70 0.34 4.96 12.52
N ASP A 71 -0.76 4.38 12.04
CA ASP A 71 -0.86 2.97 11.70
C ASP A 71 -0.34 2.72 10.28
N VAL A 72 0.73 1.95 10.13
CA VAL A 72 1.30 1.62 8.82
C VAL A 72 0.96 0.20 8.43
N GLN A 73 0.27 0.05 7.31
CA GLN A 73 -0.17 -1.24 6.77
C GLN A 73 0.52 -1.54 5.44
N TYR A 74 0.81 -2.83 5.22
CA TYR A 74 1.46 -3.31 4.01
C TYR A 74 0.51 -4.20 3.23
N TRP A 75 0.23 -3.83 1.97
CA TRP A 75 -0.70 -4.53 1.10
C TRP A 75 -0.06 -4.87 -0.23
N LEU A 76 -0.40 -6.02 -0.78
CA LEU A 76 -0.05 -6.40 -2.15
C LEU A 76 -1.29 -6.35 -3.04
N ASN A 77 -1.14 -5.74 -4.20
CA ASN A 77 -2.18 -5.61 -5.21
C ASN A 77 -1.89 -6.52 -6.41
N ARG A 78 -2.91 -6.80 -7.20
CA ARG A 78 -2.83 -7.56 -8.44
C ARG A 78 -2.28 -8.97 -8.29
N SER A 79 -2.64 -9.65 -7.22
CA SER A 79 -2.27 -11.05 -7.04
C SER A 79 -2.92 -11.93 -8.09
N ARG A 80 -2.12 -12.71 -8.82
CA ARG A 80 -2.55 -13.61 -9.90
C ARG A 80 -2.07 -15.02 -9.66
N ARG A 81 -2.91 -16.01 -10.00
CA ARG A 81 -2.53 -17.43 -9.93
C ARG A 81 -1.37 -17.78 -10.86
N GLU A 82 -1.33 -17.17 -12.04
CA GLU A 82 -0.27 -17.35 -13.02
C GLU A 82 1.10 -16.86 -12.53
N ALA A 83 1.12 -15.86 -11.66
CA ALA A 83 2.35 -15.28 -11.12
C ALA A 83 2.88 -16.03 -9.88
N ALA A 84 1.99 -16.68 -9.11
CA ALA A 84 2.35 -17.27 -7.81
C ALA A 84 1.89 -18.74 -7.62
N GLY A 85 1.19 -19.32 -8.59
CA GLY A 85 0.68 -20.70 -8.55
C GLY A 85 -0.64 -20.86 -7.81
N PHE A 86 -0.99 -22.10 -7.38
CA PHE A 86 -2.31 -22.44 -6.85
C PHE A 86 -2.72 -21.69 -5.56
N THR A 87 -1.76 -21.22 -4.79
CA THR A 87 -2.00 -20.45 -3.55
C THR A 87 -1.18 -19.16 -3.55
N PRO A 88 -1.50 -18.18 -4.42
CA PRO A 88 -0.68 -17.00 -4.59
C PRO A 88 -0.57 -16.18 -3.31
N GLU A 89 -1.65 -16.06 -2.56
CA GLU A 89 -1.69 -15.29 -1.32
C GLU A 89 -0.80 -15.91 -0.23
N ALA A 90 -0.90 -17.21 0.01
CA ALA A 90 -0.07 -17.90 0.99
C ALA A 90 1.42 -17.75 0.67
N LYS A 91 1.80 -17.96 -0.59
CA LYS A 91 3.20 -17.77 -1.03
C LYS A 91 3.71 -16.34 -0.82
N MET A 92 2.87 -15.34 -1.09
CA MET A 92 3.25 -13.94 -0.87
C MET A 92 3.42 -13.65 0.61
N ARG A 93 2.56 -14.16 1.47
CA ARG A 93 2.68 -14.05 2.93
C ARG A 93 3.93 -14.77 3.45
N ASP A 94 4.21 -15.99 2.98
CA ASP A 94 5.40 -16.75 3.36
C ASP A 94 6.70 -16.03 2.92
N ASN A 95 6.72 -15.52 1.69
CA ASN A 95 7.86 -14.76 1.19
C ASN A 95 8.06 -13.45 1.97
N TRP A 96 6.99 -12.74 2.29
CA TRP A 96 7.05 -11.55 3.12
C TRP A 96 7.61 -11.86 4.51
N ALA A 97 7.09 -12.89 5.17
CA ALA A 97 7.49 -13.28 6.53
C ALA A 97 8.97 -13.73 6.64
N ARG A 98 9.60 -14.12 5.53
CA ARG A 98 11.05 -14.44 5.52
C ARG A 98 11.93 -13.19 5.69
N TYR A 99 11.44 -12.02 5.31
CA TYR A 99 12.22 -10.79 5.27
C TYR A 99 11.74 -9.71 6.23
N MET A 100 10.49 -9.80 6.68
CA MET A 100 9.83 -8.80 7.51
C MET A 100 9.23 -9.44 8.76
N GLN A 101 9.42 -8.78 9.92
CA GLN A 101 8.82 -9.21 11.18
C GLN A 101 7.40 -8.66 11.37
N VAL A 102 7.05 -7.60 10.64
CA VAL A 102 5.69 -7.06 10.62
C VAL A 102 4.81 -7.86 9.64
N PRO A 103 3.53 -8.07 9.93
CA PRO A 103 2.66 -8.84 9.08
C PRO A 103 2.38 -8.13 7.74
N LEU A 104 2.21 -8.89 6.67
CA LEU A 104 1.55 -8.42 5.46
C LEU A 104 0.06 -8.32 5.76
N THR A 105 -0.50 -7.11 5.73
CA THR A 105 -1.89 -6.86 6.16
C THR A 105 -2.88 -7.53 5.23
N GLY A 106 -2.69 -7.41 3.92
CA GLY A 106 -3.59 -8.05 2.98
C GLY A 106 -3.06 -8.19 1.56
N VAL A 107 -3.82 -8.92 0.75
CA VAL A 107 -3.53 -9.16 -0.66
C VAL A 107 -4.81 -8.97 -1.46
N ILE A 108 -4.76 -8.11 -2.47
CA ILE A 108 -5.89 -7.80 -3.36
C ILE A 108 -5.73 -8.64 -4.64
N PRO A 109 -6.69 -9.47 -4.99
CA PRO A 109 -6.62 -10.29 -6.20
C PRO A 109 -6.76 -9.45 -7.46
N TYR A 110 -6.19 -9.94 -8.57
CA TYR A 110 -6.34 -9.33 -9.89
C TYR A 110 -7.40 -10.02 -10.72
N GLU A 111 -8.45 -9.30 -11.03
CA GLU A 111 -9.57 -9.81 -11.83
C GLU A 111 -9.69 -9.04 -13.15
N ARG A 112 -8.84 -9.43 -14.08
CA ARG A 112 -8.72 -8.77 -15.39
C ARG A 112 -10.05 -8.56 -16.09
N LYS A 113 -10.88 -9.60 -16.15
CA LYS A 113 -12.16 -9.54 -16.88
C LYS A 113 -13.10 -8.49 -16.31
N VAL A 114 -13.16 -8.41 -14.98
CA VAL A 114 -13.97 -7.41 -14.28
C VAL A 114 -13.42 -6.02 -14.55
N MET A 115 -12.11 -5.81 -14.36
CA MET A 115 -11.48 -4.51 -14.58
C MET A 115 -11.59 -4.01 -16.03
N ASP A 116 -11.44 -4.91 -17.01
CA ASP A 116 -11.61 -4.58 -18.43
C ASP A 116 -13.09 -4.21 -18.78
N ARG A 117 -14.06 -4.83 -18.11
CA ARG A 117 -15.49 -4.47 -18.24
C ARG A 117 -15.74 -3.07 -17.69
N LEU A 118 -15.30 -2.80 -16.46
CA LEU A 118 -15.45 -1.49 -15.80
C LEU A 118 -14.92 -0.36 -16.69
N ARG A 119 -13.71 -0.54 -17.23
CA ARG A 119 -13.08 0.47 -18.09
C ARG A 119 -13.84 0.71 -19.38
N ARG A 120 -14.36 -0.36 -20.01
CA ARG A 120 -15.10 -0.22 -21.26
C ARG A 120 -16.44 0.47 -21.11
N ASN A 121 -17.10 0.22 -19.99
CA ASN A 121 -18.47 0.68 -19.79
C ASN A 121 -18.57 1.93 -18.93
N GLY A 122 -17.47 2.37 -18.28
CA GLY A 122 -17.50 3.47 -17.32
C GLY A 122 -18.28 3.13 -16.04
N GLU A 123 -18.35 1.84 -15.67
CA GLU A 123 -19.09 1.35 -14.51
C GLU A 123 -18.20 1.34 -13.26
N ALA A 124 -18.79 1.52 -12.09
CA ALA A 124 -18.08 1.35 -10.82
C ALA A 124 -18.03 -0.12 -10.38
N LEU A 125 -16.95 -0.50 -9.66
CA LEU A 125 -16.74 -1.87 -9.20
C LEU A 125 -17.91 -2.38 -8.34
N LEU A 126 -18.43 -1.55 -7.44
CA LEU A 126 -19.54 -1.90 -6.55
C LEU A 126 -20.84 -2.14 -7.30
N GLU A 127 -21.07 -1.46 -8.44
CA GLU A 127 -22.27 -1.64 -9.26
C GLU A 127 -22.28 -2.98 -10.01
N VAL A 128 -21.10 -3.42 -10.45
CA VAL A 128 -20.97 -4.59 -11.33
C VAL A 128 -20.65 -5.86 -10.57
N ALA A 129 -19.97 -5.78 -9.46
CA ALA A 129 -19.35 -6.93 -8.80
C ALA A 129 -19.26 -6.77 -7.27
N SER A 130 -20.37 -6.34 -6.64
CA SER A 130 -20.43 -6.05 -5.20
C SER A 130 -19.99 -7.20 -4.27
N ARG A 131 -20.09 -8.46 -4.72
CA ARG A 131 -19.65 -9.65 -3.96
C ARG A 131 -18.33 -10.24 -4.44
N HIS A 132 -17.60 -9.51 -5.25
CA HIS A 132 -16.35 -9.99 -5.83
C HIS A 132 -15.20 -9.98 -4.81
N ALA A 133 -14.24 -10.90 -4.96
CA ALA A 133 -13.09 -11.00 -4.06
C ALA A 133 -12.27 -9.71 -3.94
N VAL A 134 -12.22 -8.90 -5.01
CA VAL A 134 -11.59 -7.57 -4.97
C VAL A 134 -12.34 -6.64 -4.02
N VAL A 135 -13.69 -6.62 -4.08
CA VAL A 135 -14.52 -5.79 -3.18
C VAL A 135 -14.32 -6.23 -1.75
N GLN A 136 -14.40 -7.54 -1.47
CA GLN A 136 -14.17 -8.08 -0.12
C GLN A 136 -12.78 -7.71 0.44
N SER A 137 -11.74 -7.73 -0.39
CA SER A 137 -10.40 -7.29 0.03
C SER A 137 -10.35 -5.80 0.36
N LEU A 138 -11.06 -4.96 -0.42
CA LEU A 138 -11.15 -3.53 -0.15
C LEU A 138 -12.01 -3.23 1.08
N GLU A 139 -13.11 -3.97 1.29
CA GLU A 139 -13.94 -3.87 2.50
C GLU A 139 -13.11 -4.23 3.74
N ALA A 140 -12.34 -5.32 3.71
CA ALA A 140 -11.45 -5.69 4.81
C ALA A 140 -10.39 -4.61 5.09
N MET A 141 -9.86 -3.95 4.05
CA MET A 141 -8.97 -2.81 4.20
C MET A 141 -9.68 -1.65 4.91
N LEU A 142 -10.92 -1.35 4.53
CA LEU A 142 -11.71 -0.28 5.11
C LEU A 142 -12.17 -0.60 6.55
N GLU A 143 -12.60 -1.82 6.84
CA GLU A 143 -12.99 -2.24 8.19
C GLU A 143 -11.82 -2.05 9.17
N GLY A 144 -10.61 -2.43 8.79
CA GLY A 144 -9.42 -2.10 9.55
C GLY A 144 -9.22 -0.59 9.75
N MET A 145 -9.74 0.26 8.86
CA MET A 145 -9.66 1.73 8.97
C MET A 145 -10.68 2.32 9.97
N TYR A 146 -11.83 1.67 10.14
CA TYR A 146 -12.90 2.15 11.03
C TYR A 146 -12.96 1.44 12.38
N ALA A 147 -12.12 0.42 12.59
CA ALA A 147 -11.96 -0.18 13.92
C ALA A 147 -11.45 0.91 14.86
N VAL A 148 -12.35 1.40 15.71
CA VAL A 148 -12.04 2.38 16.77
C VAL A 148 -10.94 1.76 17.64
N ARG A 149 -9.79 2.45 17.76
CA ARG A 149 -8.78 2.05 18.73
C ARG A 149 -9.44 2.10 20.12
N PRO A 150 -9.51 1.01 20.90
CA PRO A 150 -9.99 1.09 22.26
C PRO A 150 -8.94 1.87 23.07
N GLY A 151 -9.24 3.11 23.41
CA GLY A 151 -8.44 3.92 24.34
C GLY A 151 -7.85 5.20 23.78
N ALA A 152 -8.69 6.10 23.28
CA ALA A 152 -8.37 7.53 23.22
C ALA A 152 -9.23 8.25 24.28
#